data_8235470557fe0daf9daed927973156dc
#
_entry.id   8235470557fe0daf9daed927973156dc
#
_cell.length_a   1.000
_cell.length_b   1.000
_cell.length_c   1.000
_cell.angle_alpha   90.00
_cell.angle_beta   90.00
_cell.angle_gamma   90.00
#
_symmetry.space_group_name_H-M   'P 1'
#
loop_
_entity.id
_entity.type
_entity.pdbx_description
1 polymer ?
#
loop_
_entity_poly.entity_id
_entity_poly.type
_entity_poly.pdbx_seq_one_letter_code
_entity_poly.pdbx_strand_id
1 'polypeptide(L)'
;MAGLPSVMTDTPMPLAETASIFNETMLSYQVLSSCTPESELNLLEAGIMEATQTVVDIYSRFLFEQEVVDTRADHAMTVDELKDAMLRAQDRTYGDGLDPELRHPYMWACKSHYYSSGLNFYNFPYAFGLLFGKGVFARYLEQGSSFVPVYCRLLRSCGSDTVANVAASVGIDVRSTDFWRSSLSVVEKDIDRFCFLVDQKLNA
;
A
#
# COMPACT_ATOMS: atom_id res chain seq x y z
N MET A 1 -10.64 16.40 -11.68
CA MET A 1 -10.89 17.59 -10.80
C MET A 1 -11.58 18.75 -11.56
N ALA A 2 -12.28 18.45 -12.65
CA ALA A 2 -13.06 19.45 -13.35
C ALA A 2 -14.19 20.00 -12.46
N GLY A 3 -14.20 21.31 -12.23
CA GLY A 3 -15.22 22.00 -11.43
C GLY A 3 -14.77 22.46 -10.03
N LEU A 4 -13.54 22.12 -9.59
CA LEU A 4 -12.98 22.69 -8.37
C LEU A 4 -12.27 24.03 -8.67
N PRO A 5 -12.31 25.00 -7.74
CA PRO A 5 -11.46 26.19 -7.81
C PRO A 5 -9.98 25.79 -7.90
N SER A 6 -9.16 26.60 -8.57
CA SER A 6 -7.72 26.33 -8.75
C SER A 6 -6.95 26.16 -7.42
N VAL A 7 -7.44 26.77 -6.36
CA VAL A 7 -6.88 26.62 -5.00
C VAL A 7 -7.18 25.27 -4.34
N MET A 8 -8.07 24.46 -4.92
CA MET A 8 -8.47 23.13 -4.43
C MET A 8 -8.05 22.01 -5.39
N THR A 9 -7.07 22.25 -6.26
CA THR A 9 -6.58 21.27 -7.22
C THR A 9 -5.52 20.33 -6.62
N ASP A 10 -4.97 20.67 -5.47
CA ASP A 10 -3.99 19.84 -4.78
C ASP A 10 -4.69 18.65 -4.10
N THR A 11 -4.37 17.45 -4.56
CA THR A 11 -4.89 16.23 -3.97
C THR A 11 -4.06 15.84 -2.75
N PRO A 12 -4.69 15.54 -1.59
CA PRO A 12 -3.96 14.97 -0.47
C PRO A 12 -3.19 13.73 -0.92
N MET A 13 -1.91 13.65 -0.53
CA MET A 13 -1.01 12.61 -1.00
C MET A 13 -1.54 11.17 -0.83
N PRO A 14 -2.23 10.80 0.26
CA PRO A 14 -2.84 9.48 0.39
C PRO A 14 -3.88 9.14 -0.67
N LEU A 15 -4.51 10.15 -1.31
CA LEU A 15 -5.50 9.95 -2.37
C LEU A 15 -4.93 10.14 -3.78
N ALA A 16 -3.68 10.61 -3.91
CA ALA A 16 -3.08 10.95 -5.21
C ALA A 16 -3.04 9.73 -6.15
N GLU A 17 -2.71 8.56 -5.61
CA GLU A 17 -2.58 7.32 -6.37
C GLU A 17 -3.88 6.50 -6.49
N THR A 18 -5.01 7.01 -5.98
CA THR A 18 -6.28 6.24 -5.99
C THR A 18 -6.69 5.80 -7.41
N ALA A 19 -6.54 6.70 -8.39
CA ALA A 19 -6.94 6.40 -9.76
C ALA A 19 -5.98 5.42 -10.45
N SER A 20 -4.67 5.59 -10.26
CA SER A 20 -3.65 4.71 -10.85
C SER A 20 -3.76 3.30 -10.28
N ILE A 21 -3.77 3.14 -8.96
CA ILE A 21 -3.88 1.84 -8.29
C ILE A 21 -5.21 1.13 -8.63
N PHE A 22 -6.34 1.86 -8.64
CA PHE A 22 -7.62 1.27 -9.02
C PHE A 22 -7.59 0.74 -10.46
N ASN A 23 -7.12 1.55 -11.41
CA ASN A 23 -7.08 1.15 -12.82
C ASN A 23 -6.06 0.03 -13.08
N GLU A 24 -4.90 0.07 -12.42
CA GLU A 24 -3.91 -1.00 -12.48
C GLU A 24 -4.50 -2.31 -11.95
N THR A 25 -5.15 -2.29 -10.77
CA THR A 25 -5.79 -3.46 -10.19
C THR A 25 -6.90 -4.01 -11.11
N MET A 26 -7.71 -3.12 -11.72
CA MET A 26 -8.74 -3.51 -12.66
C MET A 26 -8.14 -4.16 -13.93
N LEU A 27 -7.08 -3.57 -14.48
CA LEU A 27 -6.40 -4.12 -15.66
C LEU A 27 -5.78 -5.48 -15.35
N SER A 28 -5.07 -5.60 -14.23
CA SER A 28 -4.48 -6.87 -13.78
C SER A 28 -5.55 -7.95 -13.63
N TYR A 29 -6.67 -7.64 -12.98
CA TYR A 29 -7.81 -8.55 -12.84
C TYR A 29 -8.37 -9.01 -14.20
N GLN A 30 -8.50 -8.09 -15.17
CA GLN A 30 -8.99 -8.43 -16.50
C GLN A 30 -7.98 -9.31 -17.27
N VAL A 31 -6.68 -9.00 -17.19
CA VAL A 31 -5.62 -9.80 -17.85
C VAL A 31 -5.54 -11.20 -17.24
N LEU A 32 -5.55 -11.31 -15.91
CA LEU A 32 -5.53 -12.60 -15.19
C LEU A 32 -6.72 -13.50 -15.57
N SER A 33 -7.87 -12.93 -15.93
CA SER A 33 -9.04 -13.71 -16.34
C SER A 33 -8.91 -14.40 -17.71
N SER A 34 -7.91 -14.05 -18.53
CA SER A 34 -7.77 -14.50 -19.93
C SER A 34 -6.35 -14.91 -20.34
N CYS A 35 -5.37 -14.82 -19.43
CA CYS A 35 -3.99 -15.17 -19.73
C CYS A 35 -3.73 -16.69 -19.58
N THR A 36 -2.56 -17.13 -20.06
CA THR A 36 -2.11 -18.52 -19.85
C THR A 36 -1.69 -18.74 -18.40
N PRO A 37 -1.72 -20.00 -17.88
CA PRO A 37 -1.29 -20.29 -16.50
C PRO A 37 0.13 -19.81 -16.18
N GLU A 38 1.06 -19.87 -17.14
CA GLU A 38 2.42 -19.37 -16.95
C GLU A 38 2.46 -17.84 -16.84
N SER A 39 1.70 -17.14 -17.67
CA SER A 39 1.58 -15.67 -17.59
C SER A 39 0.85 -15.24 -16.31
N GLU A 40 -0.15 -16.02 -15.89
CA GLU A 40 -0.88 -15.79 -14.64
C GLU A 40 0.08 -15.86 -13.44
N LEU A 41 0.92 -16.90 -13.38
CA LEU A 41 1.90 -17.07 -12.31
C LEU A 41 2.86 -15.86 -12.21
N ASN A 42 3.43 -15.44 -13.34
CA ASN A 42 4.36 -14.31 -13.38
C ASN A 42 3.71 -12.96 -12.98
N LEU A 43 2.47 -12.74 -13.41
CA LEU A 43 1.72 -11.52 -13.07
C LEU A 43 1.36 -11.48 -11.58
N LEU A 44 0.93 -12.62 -11.03
CA LEU A 44 0.62 -12.73 -9.60
C LEU A 44 1.89 -12.53 -8.75
N GLU A 45 3.02 -13.15 -9.14
CA GLU A 45 4.31 -12.95 -8.45
C GLU A 45 4.69 -11.47 -8.39
N ALA A 46 4.65 -10.78 -9.54
CA ALA A 46 4.99 -9.36 -9.61
C ALA A 46 4.06 -8.50 -8.72
N GLY A 47 2.74 -8.75 -8.77
CA GLY A 47 1.77 -8.03 -7.94
C GLY A 47 1.92 -8.30 -6.44
N ILE A 48 2.24 -9.53 -6.04
CA ILE A 48 2.50 -9.90 -4.64
C ILE A 48 3.81 -9.26 -4.15
N MET A 49 4.85 -9.23 -4.96
CA MET A 49 6.12 -8.56 -4.64
C MET A 49 5.90 -7.06 -4.39
N GLU A 50 5.16 -6.39 -5.27
CA GLU A 50 4.80 -4.98 -5.10
C GLU A 50 3.99 -4.72 -3.83
N ALA A 51 2.96 -5.56 -3.59
CA ALA A 51 2.15 -5.46 -2.38
C ALA A 51 3.00 -5.68 -1.12
N THR A 52 3.92 -6.65 -1.12
CA THR A 52 4.84 -6.90 -0.01
C THR A 52 5.74 -5.70 0.24
N GLN A 53 6.33 -5.13 -0.81
CA GLN A 53 7.16 -3.93 -0.66
C GLN A 53 6.34 -2.76 -0.10
N THR A 54 5.13 -2.55 -0.59
CA THR A 54 4.31 -1.39 -0.22
C THR A 54 3.66 -1.55 1.16
N VAL A 55 3.27 -2.74 1.56
CA VAL A 55 2.60 -2.97 2.86
C VAL A 55 3.62 -3.32 3.93
N VAL A 56 4.48 -4.32 3.68
CA VAL A 56 5.39 -4.86 4.71
C VAL A 56 6.64 -3.99 4.89
N ASP A 57 7.37 -3.69 3.79
CA ASP A 57 8.59 -2.88 3.87
C ASP A 57 8.28 -1.43 4.29
N ILE A 58 7.22 -0.83 3.77
CA ILE A 58 6.77 0.51 4.17
C ILE A 58 6.42 0.54 5.68
N TYR A 59 5.80 -0.52 6.21
CA TYR A 59 5.50 -0.57 7.63
C TYR A 59 6.77 -0.68 8.49
N SER A 60 7.79 -1.42 8.03
CA SER A 60 9.09 -1.44 8.70
C SER A 60 9.75 -0.05 8.73
N ARG A 61 9.65 0.69 7.63
CA ARG A 61 10.16 2.07 7.54
C ARG A 61 9.44 3.02 8.48
N PHE A 62 8.12 2.89 8.60
CA PHE A 62 7.32 3.68 9.53
C PHE A 62 7.72 3.43 10.98
N LEU A 63 7.86 2.16 11.37
CA LEU A 63 8.27 1.80 12.73
C LEU A 63 9.68 2.29 13.06
N PHE A 64 10.62 2.18 12.10
CA PHE A 64 11.96 2.72 12.25
C PHE A 64 11.93 4.24 12.45
N GLU A 65 11.21 4.97 11.59
CA GLU A 65 11.13 6.43 11.66
C GLU A 65 10.49 6.88 12.98
N GLN A 66 9.44 6.21 13.45
CA GLN A 66 8.81 6.47 14.73
C GLN A 66 9.81 6.32 15.88
N GLU A 67 10.56 5.20 15.92
CA GLU A 67 11.56 4.95 16.96
C GLU A 67 12.67 6.00 16.94
N VAL A 68 13.14 6.40 15.74
CA VAL A 68 14.15 7.46 15.58
C VAL A 68 13.63 8.79 16.09
N VAL A 69 12.41 9.18 15.77
CA VAL A 69 11.81 10.46 16.21
C VAL A 69 11.64 10.45 17.71
N ASP A 70 11.12 9.37 18.30
CA ASP A 70 10.89 9.26 19.73
C ASP A 70 12.22 9.29 20.51
N THR A 71 13.23 8.57 20.07
CA THR A 71 14.55 8.53 20.72
C THR A 71 15.29 9.86 20.61
N ARG A 72 15.13 10.58 19.49
CA ARG A 72 15.78 11.89 19.31
C ARG A 72 15.24 12.99 20.22
N ALA A 73 14.12 12.78 20.88
CA ALA A 73 13.67 13.67 21.96
C ALA A 73 14.65 13.68 23.15
N ASP A 74 15.35 12.57 23.38
CA ASP A 74 16.28 12.40 24.47
C ASP A 74 17.74 12.63 24.06
N HIS A 75 18.16 12.05 22.92
CA HIS A 75 19.54 12.16 22.42
C HIS A 75 19.65 11.91 20.91
N ALA A 76 20.80 12.32 20.32
CA ALA A 76 21.14 11.96 18.94
C ALA A 76 21.57 10.49 18.88
N MET A 77 20.89 9.69 18.08
CA MET A 77 21.18 8.25 17.92
C MET A 77 22.54 8.02 17.25
N THR A 78 23.27 7.07 17.76
CA THR A 78 24.49 6.52 17.16
C THR A 78 24.14 5.64 15.95
N VAL A 79 25.14 5.31 15.14
CA VAL A 79 24.96 4.39 13.98
C VAL A 79 24.52 3.01 14.44
N ASP A 80 25.01 2.50 15.60
CA ASP A 80 24.62 1.20 16.11
C ASP A 80 23.17 1.20 16.60
N GLU A 81 22.72 2.25 17.30
CA GLU A 81 21.31 2.39 17.67
C GLU A 81 20.38 2.44 16.46
N LEU A 82 20.80 3.14 15.36
CA LEU A 82 20.02 3.17 14.12
C LEU A 82 19.95 1.79 13.44
N LYS A 83 21.06 1.03 13.45
CA LYS A 83 21.08 -0.36 12.93
C LYS A 83 20.14 -1.26 13.73
N ASP A 84 20.20 -1.18 15.06
CA ASP A 84 19.36 -1.98 15.95
C ASP A 84 17.88 -1.62 15.80
N ALA A 85 17.56 -0.34 15.67
CA ALA A 85 16.18 0.11 15.40
C ALA A 85 15.64 -0.43 14.08
N MET A 86 16.47 -0.42 13.02
CA MET A 86 16.08 -0.97 11.72
C MET A 86 15.87 -2.49 11.77
N LEU A 87 16.74 -3.22 12.46
CA LEU A 87 16.58 -4.67 12.62
C LEU A 87 15.31 -5.01 13.41
N ARG A 88 15.03 -4.29 14.51
CA ARG A 88 13.76 -4.45 15.26
C ARG A 88 12.53 -4.17 14.40
N ALA A 89 12.58 -3.14 13.56
CA ALA A 89 11.49 -2.81 12.66
C ALA A 89 11.24 -3.94 11.65
N GLN A 90 12.29 -4.50 11.05
CA GLN A 90 12.20 -5.65 10.14
C GLN A 90 11.63 -6.88 10.86
N ASP A 91 12.11 -7.21 12.06
CA ASP A 91 11.58 -8.33 12.87
C ASP A 91 10.07 -8.26 13.11
N ARG A 92 9.59 -7.06 13.40
CA ARG A 92 8.19 -6.83 13.73
C ARG A 92 7.25 -6.90 12.51
N THR A 93 7.78 -6.71 11.31
CA THR A 93 6.93 -6.54 10.11
C THR A 93 7.03 -7.69 9.11
N TYR A 94 8.20 -8.29 8.97
CA TYR A 94 8.39 -9.38 8.01
C TYR A 94 8.09 -10.77 8.57
N GLY A 95 7.94 -10.92 9.90
CA GLY A 95 7.74 -12.21 10.52
C GLY A 95 8.87 -13.19 10.16
N ASP A 96 8.51 -14.33 9.61
CA ASP A 96 9.42 -15.38 9.13
C ASP A 96 9.79 -15.23 7.65
N GLY A 97 9.35 -14.15 6.99
CA GLY A 97 9.61 -13.90 5.56
C GLY A 97 11.03 -13.46 5.24
N LEU A 98 11.85 -13.10 6.24
CA LEU A 98 13.28 -12.79 6.07
C LEU A 98 14.13 -13.76 6.88
N ASP A 99 15.23 -14.21 6.26
CA ASP A 99 16.28 -14.93 7.00
C ASP A 99 16.86 -14.02 8.10
N PRO A 100 16.82 -14.45 9.38
CA PRO A 100 17.32 -13.67 10.50
C PRO A 100 18.79 -13.24 10.37
N GLU A 101 19.61 -14.01 9.67
CA GLU A 101 21.03 -13.72 9.46
C GLU A 101 21.31 -12.77 8.29
N LEU A 102 20.32 -12.58 7.39
CA LEU A 102 20.45 -11.78 6.17
C LEU A 102 19.70 -10.45 6.20
N ARG A 103 19.21 -10.01 7.37
CA ARG A 103 18.56 -8.71 7.53
C ARG A 103 19.52 -7.56 7.22
N HIS A 104 18.97 -6.47 6.70
CA HIS A 104 19.79 -5.34 6.26
C HIS A 104 19.78 -4.19 7.27
N PRO A 105 20.81 -4.07 8.15
CA PRO A 105 20.84 -3.06 9.21
C PRO A 105 20.95 -1.62 8.69
N TYR A 106 21.38 -1.42 7.45
CA TYR A 106 21.56 -0.11 6.82
C TYR A 106 20.47 0.22 5.78
N MET A 107 19.31 -0.46 5.81
CA MET A 107 18.25 -0.18 4.84
C MET A 107 17.81 1.31 4.88
N TRP A 108 17.85 1.95 6.04
CA TRP A 108 17.57 3.38 6.22
C TRP A 108 18.54 4.29 5.45
N ALA A 109 19.79 3.90 5.25
CA ALA A 109 20.82 4.75 4.66
C ALA A 109 20.55 5.08 3.17
N CYS A 110 19.85 4.22 2.44
CA CYS A 110 19.54 4.40 1.02
C CYS A 110 18.16 5.02 0.75
N LYS A 111 17.39 5.36 1.79
CA LYS A 111 16.02 5.90 1.63
C LYS A 111 16.01 7.42 1.76
N SER A 112 15.94 8.12 0.64
CA SER A 112 15.98 9.59 0.56
C SER A 112 14.91 10.29 1.44
N HIS A 113 13.79 9.62 1.71
CA HIS A 113 12.70 10.12 2.53
C HIS A 113 13.14 10.56 3.94
N TYR A 114 14.10 9.86 4.55
CA TYR A 114 14.60 10.19 5.89
C TYR A 114 15.51 11.42 5.93
N TYR A 115 15.99 11.88 4.78
CA TYR A 115 16.91 13.01 4.67
C TYR A 115 16.25 14.30 4.18
N SER A 116 14.92 14.28 4.01
CA SER A 116 14.14 15.43 3.56
C SER A 116 13.40 16.05 4.74
N SER A 117 13.87 17.18 5.22
CA SER A 117 13.33 17.86 6.41
C SER A 117 11.86 18.30 6.29
N GLY A 118 11.32 18.34 5.09
CA GLY A 118 9.91 18.69 4.82
C GLY A 118 8.98 17.48 4.70
N LEU A 119 9.47 16.23 4.81
CA LEU A 119 8.74 15.03 4.47
C LEU A 119 8.78 13.99 5.61
N ASN A 120 8.39 14.39 6.82
CA ASN A 120 8.33 13.45 7.94
C ASN A 120 7.24 12.41 7.74
N PHE A 121 7.53 11.15 8.05
CA PHE A 121 6.62 10.01 7.89
C PHE A 121 6.05 9.86 6.48
N TYR A 122 6.82 10.22 5.46
CA TYR A 122 6.37 10.23 4.08
C TYR A 122 6.07 8.83 3.51
N ASN A 123 6.53 7.78 4.16
CA ASN A 123 6.38 6.41 3.65
C ASN A 123 4.95 5.87 3.77
N PHE A 124 4.19 6.17 4.83
CA PHE A 124 2.84 5.61 5.03
C PHE A 124 1.84 5.92 3.91
N PRO A 125 1.91 7.05 3.18
CA PRO A 125 0.98 7.34 2.09
C PRO A 125 1.00 6.30 0.96
N TYR A 126 2.12 5.64 0.73
CA TYR A 126 2.20 4.56 -0.26
C TYR A 126 1.34 3.36 0.15
N ALA A 127 1.47 2.89 1.39
CA ALA A 127 0.65 1.80 1.90
C ALA A 127 -0.84 2.18 1.95
N PHE A 128 -1.13 3.41 2.37
CA PHE A 128 -2.50 3.93 2.35
C PHE A 128 -3.06 3.95 0.92
N GLY A 129 -2.32 4.49 -0.05
CA GLY A 129 -2.75 4.61 -1.45
C GLY A 129 -3.03 3.25 -2.08
N LEU A 130 -2.11 2.28 -1.91
CA LEU A 130 -2.29 0.92 -2.40
C LEU A 130 -3.55 0.27 -1.82
N LEU A 131 -3.65 0.26 -0.49
CA LEU A 131 -4.78 -0.40 0.18
C LEU A 131 -6.10 0.33 -0.08
N PHE A 132 -6.10 1.66 -0.15
CA PHE A 132 -7.29 2.43 -0.50
C PHE A 132 -7.76 2.13 -1.92
N GLY A 133 -6.85 2.11 -2.91
CA GLY A 133 -7.15 1.75 -4.29
C GLY A 133 -7.72 0.33 -4.41
N LYS A 134 -7.11 -0.65 -3.74
CA LYS A 134 -7.61 -2.04 -3.68
C LYS A 134 -8.95 -2.15 -2.96
N GLY A 135 -9.20 -1.37 -1.91
CA GLY A 135 -10.49 -1.33 -1.21
C GLY A 135 -11.60 -0.71 -2.07
N VAL A 136 -11.29 0.32 -2.84
CA VAL A 136 -12.20 0.90 -3.85
C VAL A 136 -12.50 -0.13 -4.93
N PHE A 137 -11.51 -0.91 -5.36
CA PHE A 137 -11.70 -2.01 -6.32
C PHE A 137 -12.56 -3.15 -5.74
N ALA A 138 -12.38 -3.51 -4.48
CA ALA A 138 -13.25 -4.49 -3.81
C ALA A 138 -14.73 -4.06 -3.86
N ARG A 139 -15.01 -2.76 -3.65
CA ARG A 139 -16.37 -2.21 -3.80
C ARG A 139 -16.89 -2.29 -5.24
N TYR A 140 -16.03 -2.10 -6.22
CA TYR A 140 -16.40 -2.29 -7.61
C TYR A 140 -16.76 -3.74 -7.91
N LEU A 141 -16.03 -4.72 -7.36
CA LEU A 141 -16.36 -6.15 -7.53
C LEU A 141 -17.72 -6.50 -6.91
N GLU A 142 -18.09 -5.88 -5.79
CA GLU A 142 -19.39 -6.10 -5.13
C GLU A 142 -20.56 -5.48 -5.92
N GLN A 143 -20.39 -4.29 -6.49
CA GLN A 143 -21.46 -3.46 -7.04
C GLN A 143 -21.48 -3.43 -8.57
N GLY A 144 -20.41 -3.87 -9.22
CA GLY A 144 -20.29 -3.85 -10.68
C GLY A 144 -20.36 -2.43 -11.26
N SER A 145 -20.98 -2.30 -12.43
CA SER A 145 -21.07 -1.02 -13.15
C SER A 145 -21.85 0.07 -12.39
N SER A 146 -22.67 -0.28 -11.41
CA SER A 146 -23.40 0.70 -10.57
C SER A 146 -22.45 1.51 -9.68
N PHE A 147 -21.22 1.01 -9.43
CA PHE A 147 -20.19 1.71 -8.68
C PHE A 147 -19.50 2.82 -9.48
N VAL A 148 -19.50 2.78 -10.82
CA VAL A 148 -18.79 3.76 -11.65
C VAL A 148 -19.16 5.22 -11.34
N PRO A 149 -20.44 5.62 -11.18
CA PRO A 149 -20.78 6.98 -10.77
C PRO A 149 -20.25 7.35 -9.38
N VAL A 150 -20.17 6.38 -8.46
CA VAL A 150 -19.60 6.58 -7.10
C VAL A 150 -18.10 6.84 -7.19
N TYR A 151 -17.38 6.03 -7.96
CA TYR A 151 -15.96 6.22 -8.23
C TYR A 151 -15.66 7.58 -8.90
N CYS A 152 -16.45 7.99 -9.88
CA CYS A 152 -16.30 9.31 -10.50
C CYS A 152 -16.51 10.45 -9.51
N ARG A 153 -17.44 10.32 -8.55
CA ARG A 153 -17.61 11.31 -7.47
C ARG A 153 -16.40 11.35 -6.55
N LEU A 154 -15.88 10.18 -6.14
CA LEU A 154 -14.67 10.07 -5.33
C LEU A 154 -13.51 10.86 -5.98
N LEU A 155 -13.19 10.59 -7.24
CA LEU A 155 -12.10 11.25 -7.95
C LEU A 155 -12.30 12.77 -8.09
N ARG A 156 -13.54 13.23 -8.27
CA ARG A 156 -13.85 14.66 -8.36
C ARG A 156 -13.67 15.39 -7.04
N SER A 157 -13.83 14.70 -5.91
CA SER A 157 -13.77 15.28 -4.57
C SER A 157 -12.39 15.21 -3.92
N CYS A 158 -11.40 14.53 -4.54
CA CYS A 158 -10.08 14.30 -3.93
C CYS A 158 -9.33 15.54 -3.43
N GLY A 159 -9.56 16.72 -4.00
CA GLY A 159 -8.94 17.98 -3.53
C GLY A 159 -9.87 18.88 -2.71
N SER A 160 -11.11 18.44 -2.41
CA SER A 160 -12.12 19.33 -1.83
C SER A 160 -12.21 19.29 -0.31
N ASP A 161 -11.69 18.24 0.34
CA ASP A 161 -11.84 18.02 1.78
C ASP A 161 -10.76 17.06 2.30
N THR A 162 -10.80 16.76 3.59
CA THR A 162 -9.92 15.75 4.21
C THR A 162 -10.15 14.37 3.61
N VAL A 163 -9.12 13.51 3.65
CA VAL A 163 -9.19 12.12 3.16
C VAL A 163 -10.40 11.37 3.73
N ALA A 164 -10.66 11.53 5.03
CA ALA A 164 -11.77 10.86 5.70
C ALA A 164 -13.14 11.34 5.19
N ASN A 165 -13.32 12.64 4.97
CA ASN A 165 -14.57 13.21 4.48
C ASN A 165 -14.80 12.86 3.00
N VAL A 166 -13.74 12.91 2.18
CA VAL A 166 -13.81 12.49 0.78
C VAL A 166 -14.23 11.01 0.68
N ALA A 167 -13.61 10.11 1.45
CA ALA A 167 -13.99 8.71 1.49
C ALA A 167 -15.43 8.50 1.99
N ALA A 168 -15.81 9.18 3.07
CA ALA A 168 -17.15 9.09 3.64
C ALA A 168 -18.24 9.54 2.66
N SER A 169 -17.97 10.52 1.78
CA SER A 169 -18.90 11.00 0.76
C SER A 169 -19.33 9.94 -0.25
N VAL A 170 -18.57 8.85 -0.34
CA VAL A 170 -18.84 7.69 -1.21
C VAL A 170 -19.10 6.41 -0.42
N GLY A 171 -19.39 6.52 0.88
CA GLY A 171 -19.75 5.41 1.73
C GLY A 171 -18.54 4.56 2.20
N ILE A 172 -17.34 5.11 2.17
CA ILE A 172 -16.11 4.46 2.67
C ILE A 172 -15.72 5.08 4.00
N ASP A 173 -15.66 4.28 5.05
CA ASP A 173 -15.10 4.70 6.34
C ASP A 173 -13.65 4.22 6.48
N VAL A 174 -12.70 5.13 6.27
CA VAL A 174 -11.27 4.84 6.40
C VAL A 174 -10.80 4.66 7.85
N ARG A 175 -11.67 4.89 8.85
CA ARG A 175 -11.40 4.59 10.25
C ARG A 175 -11.84 3.18 10.63
N SER A 176 -12.65 2.52 9.79
CA SER A 176 -13.11 1.15 10.01
C SER A 176 -12.03 0.15 9.59
N THR A 177 -11.71 -0.78 10.49
CA THR A 177 -10.84 -1.92 10.18
C THR A 177 -11.42 -2.83 9.11
N ASP A 178 -12.75 -2.89 8.96
CA ASP A 178 -13.40 -3.75 7.98
C ASP A 178 -13.12 -3.30 6.55
N PHE A 179 -13.04 -1.97 6.32
CA PHE A 179 -12.62 -1.47 5.01
C PHE A 179 -11.21 -1.94 4.65
N TRP A 180 -10.25 -1.83 5.57
CA TRP A 180 -8.87 -2.24 5.32
C TRP A 180 -8.71 -3.76 5.21
N ARG A 181 -9.51 -4.53 5.93
CA ARG A 181 -9.58 -5.99 5.75
C ARG A 181 -10.08 -6.37 4.37
N SER A 182 -11.10 -5.70 3.86
CA SER A 182 -11.57 -5.94 2.49
C SER A 182 -10.51 -5.59 1.43
N SER A 183 -9.69 -4.57 1.69
CA SER A 183 -8.55 -4.22 0.85
C SER A 183 -7.48 -5.30 0.85
N LEU A 184 -7.11 -5.80 2.02
CA LEU A 184 -6.14 -6.89 2.19
C LEU A 184 -6.64 -8.20 1.61
N SER A 185 -7.95 -8.47 1.64
CA SER A 185 -8.51 -9.70 1.06
C SER A 185 -8.36 -9.76 -0.47
N VAL A 186 -8.12 -8.64 -1.15
CA VAL A 186 -7.77 -8.65 -2.58
C VAL A 186 -6.37 -9.25 -2.75
N VAL A 187 -5.42 -8.84 -1.92
CA VAL A 187 -4.05 -9.37 -1.94
C VAL A 187 -4.01 -10.84 -1.51
N GLU A 188 -4.77 -11.20 -0.48
CA GLU A 188 -4.89 -12.59 0.01
C GLU A 188 -5.36 -13.55 -1.10
N LYS A 189 -6.35 -13.16 -1.88
CA LYS A 189 -6.81 -13.97 -3.03
C LYS A 189 -5.74 -14.15 -4.10
N ASP A 190 -4.94 -13.12 -4.36
CA ASP A 190 -3.82 -13.20 -5.30
C ASP A 190 -2.76 -14.18 -4.79
N ILE A 191 -2.45 -14.17 -3.49
CA ILE A 191 -1.53 -15.10 -2.83
C ILE A 191 -2.07 -16.53 -2.90
N ASP A 192 -3.32 -16.77 -2.53
CA ASP A 192 -3.95 -18.09 -2.59
C ASP A 192 -3.91 -18.67 -4.00
N ARG A 193 -4.20 -17.84 -5.00
CA ARG A 193 -4.15 -18.24 -6.40
C ARG A 193 -2.72 -18.55 -6.87
N PHE A 194 -1.75 -17.74 -6.46
CA PHE A 194 -0.34 -17.99 -6.74
C PHE A 194 0.12 -19.33 -6.15
N CYS A 195 -0.15 -19.56 -4.86
CA CYS A 195 0.20 -20.82 -4.20
C CYS A 195 -0.41 -22.03 -4.91
N PHE A 196 -1.70 -21.94 -5.26
CA PHE A 196 -2.37 -23.01 -6.02
C PHE A 196 -1.68 -23.33 -7.36
N LEU A 197 -1.26 -22.30 -8.12
CA LEU A 197 -0.57 -22.49 -9.40
C LEU A 197 0.83 -23.08 -9.23
N VAL A 198 1.56 -22.66 -8.19
CA VAL A 198 2.86 -23.24 -7.85
C VAL A 198 2.73 -24.72 -7.52
N ASP A 199 1.76 -25.09 -6.67
CA ASP A 199 1.51 -26.49 -6.31
C ASP A 199 1.16 -27.35 -7.53
N GLN A 200 0.36 -26.83 -8.45
CA GLN A 200 0.07 -27.53 -9.70
C GLN A 200 1.33 -27.76 -10.56
N LYS A 201 2.21 -26.74 -10.64
CA LYS A 201 3.44 -26.82 -11.44
C LYS A 201 4.48 -27.78 -10.84
N LEU A 202 4.54 -27.87 -9.51
CA LEU A 202 5.47 -28.76 -8.81
C LEU A 202 5.02 -30.23 -8.85
N ASN A 203 3.72 -30.48 -9.04
CA ASN A 203 3.14 -31.83 -9.07
C ASN A 203 2.86 -32.34 -10.50
N ALA A 204 3.21 -31.59 -11.54
CA ALA A 204 3.06 -31.96 -12.94
C ALA A 204 4.36 -32.54 -13.49
#